data_b425e917ec6f2a807aa52ef1fa6ac7e1
#
_entry.id   b425e917ec6f2a807aa52ef1fa6ac7e1
#
_cell.length_a   1.000
_cell.length_b   1.000
_cell.length_c   1.000
_cell.angle_alpha   90.00
_cell.angle_beta   90.00
_cell.angle_gamma   90.00
#
_symmetry.space_group_name_H-M   'P 1'
#
loop_
_entity.id
_entity.type
_entity.pdbx_description
1 polymer ?
#
loop_
_entity_poly.entity_id
_entity_poly.type
_entity_poly.pdbx_seq_one_letter_code
_entity_poly.pdbx_strand_id
1 'polypeptide(L)' 'MANYHLPKKIQDQLANLPETGMGYQKCKLTFSDGKVIKDIYISNGKYFSTNENIDINKLIKIIIQKNKFMV' A
#
# COMPACT_ATOMS: atom_id res chain seq x y z
N MET A 1 11.88 -5.34 -10.87
CA MET A 1 10.84 -4.91 -9.90
C MET A 1 11.23 -5.41 -8.52
N ALA A 2 11.27 -4.53 -7.54
CA ALA A 2 11.65 -4.91 -6.20
C ALA A 2 10.43 -5.28 -5.36
N ASN A 3 10.58 -6.27 -4.51
CA ASN A 3 9.54 -6.71 -3.59
C ASN A 3 9.79 -6.11 -2.22
N TYR A 4 8.74 -5.62 -1.59
CA TYR A 4 8.81 -4.99 -0.27
C TYR A 4 7.84 -5.65 0.68
N HIS A 5 8.22 -5.68 1.95
CA HIS A 5 7.38 -6.13 3.05
C HIS A 5 6.96 -4.92 3.87
N LEU A 6 5.66 -4.76 4.10
CA LEU A 6 5.15 -3.62 4.86
C LEU A 6 5.64 -3.67 6.32
N PRO A 7 6.06 -2.53 6.90
CA PRO A 7 6.30 -2.46 8.34
C PRO A 7 5.04 -2.80 9.12
N LYS A 8 5.20 -3.34 10.32
CA LYS A 8 4.07 -3.79 11.13
C LYS A 8 3.05 -2.69 11.37
N LYS A 9 3.51 -1.47 11.67
CA LYS A 9 2.59 -0.35 11.92
C LYS A 9 1.73 -0.03 10.69
N ILE A 10 2.27 -0.24 9.50
CA ILE A 10 1.52 -0.03 8.25
C ILE A 10 0.57 -1.20 8.01
N GLN A 11 0.99 -2.43 8.33
CA GLN A 11 0.09 -3.58 8.27
C GLN A 11 -1.12 -3.36 9.20
N ASP A 12 -0.90 -2.79 10.38
CA ASP A 12 -1.98 -2.50 11.32
C ASP A 12 -2.93 -1.44 10.78
N GLN A 13 -2.40 -0.41 10.11
CA GLN A 13 -3.24 0.58 9.44
C GLN A 13 -4.10 -0.09 8.37
N LEU A 14 -3.50 -0.96 7.56
CA LEU A 14 -4.21 -1.64 6.49
C LEU A 14 -5.29 -2.58 7.04
N ALA A 15 -5.02 -3.24 8.15
CA ALA A 15 -5.97 -4.17 8.77
C ALA A 15 -7.24 -3.47 9.24
N ASN A 16 -7.17 -2.17 9.50
CA ASN A 16 -8.33 -1.37 9.92
C ASN A 16 -9.10 -0.78 8.73
N LEU A 17 -8.65 -1.03 7.51
CA LEU A 17 -9.31 -0.54 6.31
C LEU A 17 -10.18 -1.63 5.69
N PRO A 18 -11.23 -1.26 4.93
CA PRO A 18 -12.10 -2.25 4.31
C PRO A 18 -11.34 -3.13 3.32
N GLU A 19 -11.66 -4.41 3.31
CA GLU A 19 -11.12 -5.32 2.30
C GLU A 19 -11.82 -5.11 0.97
N THR A 20 -11.06 -5.33 -0.11
CA THR A 20 -11.60 -5.27 -1.46
C THR A 20 -12.06 -6.63 -1.97
N GLY A 21 -11.79 -7.71 -1.20
CA GLY A 21 -12.30 -9.04 -1.48
C GLY A 21 -11.59 -9.82 -2.56
N MET A 22 -10.47 -9.31 -3.08
CA MET A 22 -9.79 -9.88 -4.23
C MET A 22 -8.43 -10.50 -3.89
N GLY A 23 -8.15 -10.73 -2.61
CA GLY A 23 -6.86 -11.25 -2.18
C GLY A 23 -5.73 -10.24 -2.25
N TYR A 24 -6.01 -9.04 -2.75
CA TYR A 24 -5.08 -7.93 -2.77
C TYR A 24 -5.87 -6.63 -2.62
N GLN A 25 -5.17 -5.56 -2.29
CA GLN A 25 -5.77 -4.24 -2.16
C GLN A 25 -4.93 -3.24 -2.95
N LYS A 26 -5.61 -2.41 -3.75
CA LYS A 26 -4.96 -1.34 -4.50
C LYS A 26 -4.84 -0.13 -3.58
N CYS A 27 -3.62 0.34 -3.36
CA CYS A 27 -3.35 1.35 -2.35
C CYS A 27 -2.50 2.48 -2.87
N LYS A 28 -2.60 3.61 -2.18
CA LYS A 28 -1.71 4.76 -2.34
C LYS A 28 -0.83 4.83 -1.11
N LEU A 29 0.48 4.93 -1.31
CA LEU A 29 1.45 4.98 -0.22
C LEU A 29 2.04 6.38 -0.12
N THR A 30 2.11 6.91 1.10
CA THR A 30 2.69 8.23 1.38
C THR A 30 3.91 8.05 2.27
N PHE A 31 4.98 8.74 1.92
CA PHE A 31 6.27 8.65 2.58
C PHE A 31 6.61 9.95 3.29
N SER A 32 7.43 9.86 4.32
CA SER A 32 7.79 11.03 5.16
C SER A 32 8.57 12.10 4.43
N ASP A 33 9.21 11.75 3.32
CA ASP A 33 9.95 12.70 2.49
C ASP A 33 9.05 13.43 1.47
N GLY A 34 7.74 13.21 1.55
CA GLY A 34 6.78 13.83 0.64
C GLY A 34 6.48 13.01 -0.60
N LYS A 35 7.15 11.89 -0.80
CA LYS A 35 6.90 11.03 -1.94
C LYS A 35 5.56 10.33 -1.79
N VAL A 36 4.81 10.22 -2.88
CA VAL A 36 3.53 9.51 -2.94
C VAL A 36 3.54 8.61 -4.16
N ILE A 37 3.20 7.33 -3.98
CA ILE A 37 3.04 6.42 -5.11
C ILE A 37 1.64 5.82 -5.08
N LYS A 38 1.08 5.64 -6.28
CA LYS A 38 -0.30 5.19 -6.47
C LYS A 38 -0.31 3.83 -7.14
N ASP A 39 -1.49 3.20 -7.14
CA ASP A 39 -1.74 1.95 -7.87
C ASP A 39 -0.83 0.82 -7.41
N ILE A 40 -0.55 0.77 -6.12
CA ILE A 40 0.25 -0.29 -5.52
C ILE A 40 -0.69 -1.40 -5.03
N TYR A 41 -0.45 -2.63 -5.48
CA TYR A 41 -1.25 -3.78 -5.08
C TYR A 41 -0.59 -4.48 -3.92
N ILE A 42 -1.27 -4.50 -2.77
CA ILE A 42 -0.78 -5.14 -1.55
C ILE A 42 -1.36 -6.54 -1.49
N SER A 43 -0.51 -7.55 -1.48
CA SER A 43 -0.91 -8.95 -1.38
C SER A 43 -0.87 -9.41 0.07
N ASN A 44 -1.91 -10.13 0.50
CA ASN A 44 -2.02 -10.71 1.84
C ASN A 44 -1.89 -9.67 2.96
N GLY A 45 -2.08 -8.39 2.65
CA GLY A 45 -1.92 -7.31 3.63
C GLY A 45 -0.48 -7.05 4.03
N LYS A 46 0.50 -7.62 3.34
CA LYS A 46 1.90 -7.60 3.79
C LYS A 46 2.91 -7.24 2.71
N TYR A 47 2.65 -7.59 1.44
CA TYR A 47 3.68 -7.55 0.40
C TYR A 47 3.25 -6.69 -0.78
N PHE A 48 4.20 -6.02 -1.39
CA PHE A 48 3.97 -5.36 -2.67
C PHE A 48 5.25 -5.29 -3.48
N SER A 49 5.08 -5.02 -4.78
CA SER A 49 6.21 -4.85 -5.70
C SER A 49 6.06 -3.53 -6.44
N THR A 50 7.17 -2.86 -6.69
CA THR A 50 7.16 -1.62 -7.45
C THR A 50 8.49 -1.40 -8.15
N ASN A 51 8.46 -0.69 -9.28
CA ASN A 51 9.65 -0.22 -9.97
C ASN A 51 10.16 1.11 -9.41
N GLU A 52 9.38 1.74 -8.51
CA GLU A 52 9.78 3.00 -7.91
C GLU A 52 10.93 2.80 -6.94
N ASN A 53 11.83 3.77 -6.91
CA ASN A 53 12.93 3.78 -5.94
C ASN A 53 12.41 4.39 -4.64
N ILE A 54 12.13 3.55 -3.65
CA ILE A 54 11.54 4.00 -2.39
C ILE A 54 12.37 3.51 -1.22
N ASP A 55 12.25 4.22 -0.09
CA ASP A 55 12.76 3.77 1.20
C ASP A 55 11.58 3.34 2.05
N ILE A 56 11.41 2.04 2.25
CA ILE A 56 10.28 1.48 2.98
C ILE A 56 10.21 1.99 4.43
N ASN A 57 11.36 2.37 4.99
CA ASN A 57 11.39 2.91 6.35
C ASN A 57 10.78 4.31 6.47
N LYS A 58 10.57 4.98 5.34
CA LYS A 58 9.92 6.29 5.30
C LYS A 58 8.43 6.21 5.05
N LEU A 59 7.89 5.01 4.88
CA LEU A 59 6.45 4.83 4.66
C LEU A 59 5.70 5.17 5.94
N ILE A 60 4.78 6.14 5.85
CA ILE A 60 4.06 6.63 7.03
C ILE A 60 2.55 6.45 6.94
N LYS A 61 2.01 6.29 5.72
CA LYS A 61 0.56 6.21 5.56
C LYS A 61 0.21 5.34 4.37
N ILE A 62 -0.87 4.58 4.52
CA ILE A 62 -1.44 3.77 3.45
C ILE A 62 -2.93 4.08 3.35
N ILE A 63 -3.41 4.24 2.11
CA ILE A 63 -4.81 4.53 1.83
C ILE A 63 -5.27 3.57 0.74
N ILE A 64 -6.44 2.96 0.93
CA ILE A 64 -7.03 2.12 -0.11
C ILE A 64 -7.59 3.02 -1.20
N GLN A 65 -7.21 2.73 -2.45
CA GLN A 65 -7.77 3.41 -3.61
C GLN A 65 -9.01 2.65 -4.06
N LYS A 66 -10.13 3.36 -4.13
CA LYS A 66 -11.36 2.78 -4.65
C LYS A 66 -11.38 2.89 -6.16
N ASN A 67 -11.82 1.82 -6.81
CA ASN A 67 -12.13 1.86 -8.23
C ASN A 67 -13.40 2.69 -8.41
N LYS A 68 -13.34 3.72 -9.23
CA LYS A 68 -14.48 4.61 -9.42
C LYS A 68 -15.69 3.93 -10.05
N PHE A 69 -15.51 2.77 -10.65
CA PHE A 69 -16.60 1.97 -11.20
C PHE A 69 -17.30 1.11 -10.17
N MET A 70 -16.82 1.10 -8.94
CA MET A 70 -17.36 0.28 -7.86
C MET A 70 -18.10 1.13 -6.82
N VAL A 71 -18.55 2.24 -7.21
CA VAL A 71 -19.27 3.15 -6.32
C VAL A 71 -20.67 2.60 -6.01
#